data_09bc0fa2e554f34d071e631bdb51a034
#
_entry.id   09bc0fa2e554f34d071e631bdb51a034
#
_cell.length_a   1.000
_cell.length_b   1.000
_cell.length_c   1.000
_cell.angle_alpha   90.00
_cell.angle_beta   90.00
_cell.angle_gamma   90.00
#
_symmetry.space_group_name_H-M   'P 1'
#
loop_
_entity.id
_entity.type
_entity.pdbx_description
1 polymer ?
#
loop_
_entity_poly.entity_id
_entity_poly.type
_entity_poly.pdbx_seq_one_letter_code
_entity_poly.pdbx_strand_id
1 'polypeptide(L)'
;MVVDYLQTGDFLVFISEASLKKLIRDEDCKILNAQTMAYGYISEKLSGRYQIIKELSKEGDSRNASMVRWMTVLTVYFLYQSVPDESIPERVRLNYEDVLKEIDRVASGKDNSTLIPVLDSSGKPRTSFRWVSSPRRSHNPFG
;
A
#
# COMPACT_ATOMS: atom_id res chain seq x y z
N MET A 1 11.51 4.26 12.07
CA MET A 1 10.48 5.21 11.60
C MET A 1 9.12 4.70 12.03
N VAL A 2 8.32 5.55 12.64
CA VAL A 2 6.95 5.23 13.02
C VAL A 2 6.01 5.95 12.06
N VAL A 3 5.04 5.20 11.50
CA VAL A 3 4.10 5.74 10.51
C VAL A 3 2.75 5.95 11.18
N ASP A 4 2.24 7.18 11.12
CA ASP A 4 0.92 7.54 11.61
C ASP A 4 0.19 8.32 10.51
N TYR A 5 -0.32 7.60 9.54
CA TYR A 5 -0.91 8.15 8.32
C TYR A 5 -2.44 8.08 8.31
N LEU A 6 -2.99 7.02 8.91
CA LEU A 6 -4.42 6.74 8.86
C LEU A 6 -5.18 7.42 9.98
N GLN A 7 -6.43 7.78 9.68
CA GLN A 7 -7.36 8.34 10.65
C GLN A 7 -8.36 7.25 11.07
N THR A 8 -8.99 7.42 12.22
CA THR A 8 -9.98 6.47 12.72
C THR A 8 -11.09 6.20 11.69
N GLY A 9 -11.56 7.24 11.00
CA GLY A 9 -12.59 7.09 9.98
C GLY A 9 -12.18 6.21 8.81
N ASP A 10 -10.89 6.13 8.51
CA ASP A 10 -10.41 5.25 7.44
C ASP A 10 -10.64 3.79 7.79
N PHE A 11 -10.39 3.42 9.04
CA PHE A 11 -10.60 2.04 9.50
C PHE A 11 -12.07 1.65 9.51
N LEU A 12 -12.95 2.58 9.82
CA LEU A 12 -14.38 2.29 9.97
C LEU A 12 -15.06 1.96 8.64
N VAL A 13 -14.40 2.20 7.52
CA VAL A 13 -14.88 1.74 6.20
C VAL A 13 -14.78 0.21 6.08
N PHE A 14 -13.81 -0.40 6.76
CA PHE A 14 -13.51 -1.83 6.60
C PHE A 14 -13.86 -2.68 7.81
N ILE A 15 -13.82 -2.12 9.02
CA ILE A 15 -14.13 -2.84 10.26
C ILE A 15 -14.96 -1.95 11.18
N SER A 16 -15.68 -2.59 12.12
CA SER A 16 -16.44 -1.85 13.11
C SER A 16 -15.52 -1.26 14.19
N GLU A 17 -16.01 -0.21 14.86
CA GLU A 17 -15.28 0.40 15.96
C GLU A 17 -15.01 -0.62 17.07
N ALA A 18 -15.99 -1.48 17.37
CA ALA A 18 -15.82 -2.52 18.38
C ALA A 18 -14.71 -3.49 18.02
N SER A 19 -14.65 -3.91 16.74
CA SER A 19 -13.58 -4.81 16.27
C SER A 19 -12.23 -4.12 16.35
N LEU A 20 -12.14 -2.85 15.97
CA LEU A 20 -10.89 -2.11 16.05
C LEU A 20 -10.40 -2.01 17.50
N LYS A 21 -11.26 -1.66 18.43
CA LYS A 21 -10.91 -1.59 19.85
C LYS A 21 -10.43 -2.93 20.40
N LYS A 22 -11.09 -4.01 19.99
CA LYS A 22 -10.71 -5.36 20.40
C LYS A 22 -9.31 -5.73 19.91
N LEU A 23 -8.97 -5.36 18.68
CA LEU A 23 -7.65 -5.64 18.09
C LEU A 23 -6.55 -4.85 18.77
N ILE A 24 -6.83 -3.60 19.11
CA ILE A 24 -5.85 -2.70 19.72
C ILE A 24 -5.62 -3.05 21.21
N ARG A 25 -6.68 -3.46 21.92
CA ARG A 25 -6.62 -3.80 23.36
C ARG A 25 -5.98 -2.70 24.20
N ASP A 26 -6.39 -1.44 23.93
CA ASP A 26 -5.89 -0.25 24.63
C ASP A 26 -4.40 0.02 24.43
N GLU A 27 -3.78 -0.58 23.42
CA GLU A 27 -2.38 -0.36 23.07
C GLU A 27 -2.28 0.38 21.72
N ASP A 28 -2.26 1.71 21.77
CA ASP A 28 -2.22 2.53 20.56
C ASP A 28 -0.99 2.23 19.69
N CYS A 29 0.10 1.77 20.29
CA CYS A 29 1.30 1.42 19.54
C CYS A 29 1.07 0.29 18.54
N LYS A 30 0.06 -0.55 18.74
CA LYS A 30 -0.24 -1.62 17.78
C LYS A 30 -0.67 -1.07 16.43
N ILE A 31 -1.50 -0.02 16.43
CA ILE A 31 -1.91 0.65 15.18
C ILE A 31 -0.68 1.22 14.48
N LEU A 32 0.19 1.90 15.23
CA LEU A 32 1.37 2.51 14.65
C LEU A 32 2.34 1.47 14.07
N ASN A 33 2.52 0.37 14.78
CA ASN A 33 3.36 -0.73 14.31
C ASN A 33 2.80 -1.37 13.03
N ALA A 34 1.49 -1.60 12.99
CA ALA A 34 0.84 -2.18 11.83
C ALA A 34 0.91 -1.25 10.61
N GLN A 35 0.74 0.07 10.82
CA GLN A 35 0.91 1.05 9.76
C GLN A 35 2.36 1.08 9.25
N THR A 36 3.32 0.97 10.14
CA THR A 36 4.73 0.94 9.76
C THR A 36 5.04 -0.29 8.91
N MET A 37 4.47 -1.44 9.24
CA MET A 37 4.59 -2.65 8.42
C MET A 37 3.94 -2.48 7.05
N ALA A 38 2.75 -1.87 7.00
CA ALA A 38 2.05 -1.60 5.75
C ALA A 38 2.87 -0.66 4.85
N TYR A 39 3.40 0.40 5.43
CA TYR A 39 4.30 1.31 4.71
C TYR A 39 5.52 0.56 4.16
N GLY A 40 6.12 -0.31 4.97
CA GLY A 40 7.29 -1.08 4.56
C GLY A 40 7.01 -1.92 3.32
N TYR A 41 5.87 -2.58 3.27
CA TYR A 41 5.46 -3.36 2.10
C TYR A 41 5.27 -2.47 0.87
N ILE A 42 4.49 -1.39 1.00
CA ILE A 42 4.21 -0.49 -0.12
C ILE A 42 5.50 0.16 -0.63
N SER A 43 6.33 0.64 0.29
CA SER A 43 7.60 1.28 -0.06
C SER A 43 8.53 0.33 -0.80
N GLU A 44 8.63 -0.91 -0.34
CA GLU A 44 9.46 -1.92 -1.00
C GLU A 44 9.02 -2.16 -2.44
N LYS A 45 7.71 -2.17 -2.68
CA LYS A 45 7.17 -2.44 -4.02
C LYS A 45 7.19 -1.23 -4.94
N LEU A 46 6.94 -0.04 -4.41
CA LEU A 46 6.62 1.13 -5.23
C LEU A 46 7.63 2.27 -5.18
N SER A 47 8.56 2.30 -4.23
CA SER A 47 9.45 3.46 -4.06
C SER A 47 10.39 3.70 -5.24
N GLY A 48 10.60 2.69 -6.08
CA GLY A 48 11.38 2.86 -7.31
C GLY A 48 10.67 3.66 -8.39
N ARG A 49 9.33 3.74 -8.33
CA ARG A 49 8.51 4.43 -9.33
C ARG A 49 7.78 5.64 -8.78
N TYR A 50 7.47 5.64 -7.48
CA TYR A 50 6.66 6.68 -6.85
C TYR A 50 7.32 7.16 -5.56
N GLN A 51 7.07 8.42 -5.23
CA GLN A 51 7.65 9.06 -4.04
C GLN A 51 6.77 8.76 -2.82
N ILE A 52 6.88 7.55 -2.30
CA ILE A 52 6.00 7.06 -1.23
C ILE A 52 6.14 7.88 0.06
N ILE A 53 7.36 8.30 0.41
CA ILE A 53 7.57 9.14 1.60
C ILE A 53 6.80 10.44 1.49
N LYS A 54 6.78 11.06 0.30
CA LYS A 54 6.00 12.28 0.09
C LYS A 54 4.50 12.04 0.20
N GLU A 55 4.02 10.88 -0.28
CA GLU A 55 2.61 10.54 -0.12
C GLU A 55 2.24 10.41 1.35
N LEU A 56 3.11 9.83 2.17
CA LEU A 56 2.87 9.70 3.61
C LEU A 56 2.85 11.04 4.34
N SER A 57 3.47 12.07 3.79
CA SER A 57 3.49 13.39 4.42
C SER A 57 2.20 14.17 4.22
N LYS A 58 1.32 13.70 3.34
CA LYS A 58 0.03 14.35 3.08
C LYS A 58 -0.95 14.06 4.21
N GLU A 59 -1.83 15.01 4.48
CA GLU A 59 -2.79 14.92 5.56
C GLU A 59 -4.21 15.21 5.07
N GLY A 60 -5.19 14.66 5.79
CA GLY A 60 -6.61 14.89 5.53
C GLY A 60 -7.00 14.53 4.11
N ASP A 61 -7.73 15.45 3.48
CA ASP A 61 -8.26 15.21 2.13
C ASP A 61 -7.20 15.32 1.02
N SER A 62 -5.99 15.77 1.35
CA SER A 62 -4.91 15.82 0.36
C SER A 62 -4.28 14.46 0.13
N ARG A 63 -4.59 13.46 0.96
CA ARG A 63 -4.07 12.11 0.82
C ARG A 63 -4.61 11.44 -0.44
N ASN A 64 -3.77 10.65 -1.09
CA ASN A 64 -4.19 9.87 -2.25
C ASN A 64 -5.15 8.76 -1.81
N ALA A 65 -6.30 8.65 -2.48
CA ALA A 65 -7.33 7.68 -2.10
C ALA A 65 -6.85 6.23 -2.19
N SER A 66 -6.07 5.90 -3.22
CA SER A 66 -5.52 4.54 -3.35
C SER A 66 -4.52 4.24 -2.24
N MET A 67 -3.70 5.21 -1.89
CA MET A 67 -2.73 5.05 -0.79
C MET A 67 -3.44 4.83 0.54
N VAL A 68 -4.50 5.60 0.82
CA VAL A 68 -5.30 5.43 2.03
C VAL A 68 -5.92 4.02 2.06
N ARG A 69 -6.50 3.59 0.96
CA ARG A 69 -7.11 2.25 0.87
C ARG A 69 -6.08 1.15 1.11
N TRP A 70 -4.95 1.21 0.42
CA TRP A 70 -3.90 0.20 0.58
C TRP A 70 -3.37 0.17 2.00
N MET A 71 -3.06 1.33 2.56
CA MET A 71 -2.57 1.41 3.94
C MET A 71 -3.60 0.86 4.93
N THR A 72 -4.87 1.20 4.76
CA THR A 72 -5.92 0.75 5.68
C THR A 72 -6.10 -0.76 5.63
N VAL A 73 -6.23 -1.32 4.42
CA VAL A 73 -6.44 -2.75 4.24
C VAL A 73 -5.27 -3.57 4.78
N LEU A 74 -4.05 -3.16 4.46
CA LEU A 74 -2.86 -3.83 4.97
C LEU A 74 -2.74 -3.73 6.49
N THR A 75 -3.02 -2.54 7.04
CA THR A 75 -2.94 -2.31 8.48
C THR A 75 -3.94 -3.17 9.23
N VAL A 76 -5.19 -3.24 8.75
CA VAL A 76 -6.22 -4.09 9.36
C VAL A 76 -5.79 -5.56 9.37
N TYR A 77 -5.27 -6.03 8.23
CA TYR A 77 -4.80 -7.42 8.15
C TYR A 77 -3.68 -7.69 9.16
N PHE A 78 -2.70 -6.79 9.25
CA PHE A 78 -1.57 -6.95 10.18
C PHE A 78 -2.01 -6.85 11.64
N LEU A 79 -3.02 -6.04 11.94
CA LEU A 79 -3.60 -5.98 13.28
C LEU A 79 -4.21 -7.33 13.67
N TYR A 80 -5.01 -7.94 12.79
CA TYR A 80 -5.56 -9.27 13.05
C TYR A 80 -4.46 -10.30 13.23
N GLN A 81 -3.42 -10.23 12.39
CA GLN A 81 -2.31 -11.15 12.45
C GLN A 81 -1.52 -11.05 13.76
N SER A 82 -1.51 -9.86 14.37
CA SER A 82 -0.77 -9.62 15.62
C SER A 82 -1.50 -10.17 16.86
N VAL A 83 -2.73 -10.62 16.72
CA VAL A 83 -3.52 -11.17 17.84
C VAL A 83 -3.67 -12.68 17.62
N PRO A 84 -2.86 -13.51 18.32
CA PRO A 84 -2.80 -14.95 18.04
C PRO A 84 -4.14 -15.69 18.18
N ASP A 85 -5.00 -15.24 19.09
CA ASP A 85 -6.26 -15.92 19.37
C ASP A 85 -7.43 -15.45 18.50
N GLU A 86 -7.20 -14.49 17.62
CA GLU A 86 -8.22 -13.98 16.73
C GLU A 86 -8.06 -14.61 15.34
N SER A 87 -9.16 -15.17 14.83
CA SER A 87 -9.18 -15.61 13.44
C SER A 87 -9.37 -14.41 12.52
N ILE A 88 -8.71 -14.44 11.37
CA ILE A 88 -8.82 -13.37 10.38
C ILE A 88 -10.12 -13.58 9.60
N PRO A 89 -11.07 -12.61 9.62
CA PRO A 89 -12.30 -12.75 8.84
C PRO A 89 -11.96 -12.90 7.35
N GLU A 90 -12.75 -13.71 6.65
CA GLU A 90 -12.49 -13.97 5.24
C GLU A 90 -12.50 -12.69 4.41
N ARG A 91 -13.41 -11.75 4.71
CA ARG A 91 -13.46 -10.47 3.99
C ARG A 91 -12.16 -9.68 4.14
N VAL A 92 -11.57 -9.68 5.34
CA VAL A 92 -10.30 -9.01 5.59
C VAL A 92 -9.18 -9.66 4.78
N ARG A 93 -9.15 -10.98 4.76
CA ARG A 93 -8.16 -11.73 3.97
C ARG A 93 -8.31 -11.48 2.48
N LEU A 94 -9.54 -11.47 1.96
CA LEU A 94 -9.79 -11.22 0.54
C LEU A 94 -9.41 -9.79 0.15
N ASN A 95 -9.76 -8.81 0.97
CA ASN A 95 -9.34 -7.43 0.72
C ASN A 95 -7.82 -7.30 0.70
N TYR A 96 -7.14 -7.99 1.60
CA TYR A 96 -5.68 -8.00 1.64
C TYR A 96 -5.10 -8.58 0.35
N GLU A 97 -5.60 -9.72 -0.10
CA GLU A 97 -5.13 -10.35 -1.35
C GLU A 97 -5.38 -9.45 -2.56
N ASP A 98 -6.54 -8.79 -2.62
CA ASP A 98 -6.86 -7.87 -3.71
C ASP A 98 -5.90 -6.68 -3.73
N VAL A 99 -5.59 -6.11 -2.56
CA VAL A 99 -4.65 -4.99 -2.47
C VAL A 99 -3.24 -5.43 -2.89
N LEU A 100 -2.80 -6.62 -2.49
CA LEU A 100 -1.50 -7.13 -2.93
C LEU A 100 -1.42 -7.21 -4.46
N LYS A 101 -2.49 -7.69 -5.10
CA LYS A 101 -2.55 -7.76 -6.57
C LYS A 101 -2.53 -6.37 -7.21
N GLU A 102 -3.28 -5.43 -6.65
CA GLU A 102 -3.29 -4.05 -7.16
C GLU A 102 -1.92 -3.41 -7.07
N ILE A 103 -1.25 -3.56 -5.93
CA ILE A 103 0.08 -3.00 -5.74
C ILE A 103 1.08 -3.64 -6.72
N ASP A 104 1.01 -4.95 -6.92
CA ASP A 104 1.88 -5.63 -7.88
C ASP A 104 1.64 -5.16 -9.31
N ARG A 105 0.39 -4.90 -9.70
CA ARG A 105 0.09 -4.38 -11.03
C ARG A 105 0.66 -2.97 -11.23
N VAL A 106 0.54 -2.12 -10.22
CA VAL A 106 1.14 -0.77 -10.27
C VAL A 106 2.66 -0.87 -10.30
N ALA A 107 3.24 -1.73 -9.48
CA ALA A 107 4.69 -1.92 -9.42
C ALA A 107 5.28 -2.42 -10.74
N SER A 108 4.55 -3.29 -11.44
CA SER A 108 5.00 -3.85 -12.73
C SER A 108 4.70 -2.95 -13.93
N GLY A 109 4.01 -1.83 -13.72
CA GLY A 109 3.66 -0.91 -14.80
C GLY A 109 2.41 -1.29 -15.58
N LYS A 110 1.70 -2.35 -15.17
CA LYS A 110 0.46 -2.77 -15.84
C LYS A 110 -0.68 -1.79 -15.60
N ASP A 111 -0.72 -1.19 -14.41
CA ASP A 111 -1.68 -0.16 -14.07
C ASP A 111 -0.97 1.15 -13.76
N ASN A 112 -1.61 2.26 -14.10
CA ASN A 112 -1.14 3.59 -13.75
C ASN A 112 -1.67 3.97 -12.36
N SER A 113 -0.91 4.80 -11.66
CA SER A 113 -1.32 5.32 -10.36
C SER A 113 -1.26 6.84 -10.36
N THR A 114 -2.08 7.46 -9.52
CA THR A 114 -2.07 8.91 -9.31
C THR A 114 -1.08 9.35 -8.22
N LEU A 115 -0.27 8.42 -7.73
CA LEU A 115 0.79 8.74 -6.76
C LEU A 115 1.85 9.64 -7.40
N ILE A 116 2.58 10.38 -6.56
CA ILE A 116 3.65 11.27 -7.02
C ILE A 116 4.76 10.42 -7.66
N PRO A 117 5.05 10.60 -8.96
CA PRO A 117 6.06 9.79 -9.62
C PRO A 117 7.48 10.21 -9.23
N VAL A 118 8.40 9.26 -9.29
CA VAL A 118 9.83 9.57 -9.22
C VAL A 118 10.23 10.09 -10.58
N LEU A 119 10.93 11.24 -10.61
CA LEU A 119 11.37 11.86 -11.83
C LEU A 119 12.78 11.38 -12.20
N ASP A 120 13.04 11.22 -13.49
CA ASP A 120 14.39 10.93 -13.98
C ASP A 120 15.23 12.21 -14.06
N SER A 121 16.46 12.11 -14.54
CA SER A 121 17.38 13.25 -14.64
C SER A 121 16.90 14.33 -15.61
N SER A 122 15.95 14.00 -16.50
CA SER A 122 15.37 14.98 -17.45
C SER A 122 14.08 15.61 -16.91
N GLY A 123 13.65 15.26 -15.69
CA GLY A 123 12.43 15.77 -15.08
C GLY A 123 11.16 15.06 -15.51
N LYS A 124 11.27 13.95 -16.22
CA LYS A 124 10.12 13.15 -16.65
C LYS A 124 9.86 12.00 -15.67
N PRO A 125 8.59 11.54 -15.57
CA PRO A 125 8.30 10.37 -14.75
C PRO A 125 9.18 9.18 -15.15
N ARG A 126 9.75 8.54 -14.14
CA ARG A 126 10.58 7.36 -14.34
C ARG A 126 9.69 6.17 -14.68
N THR A 127 9.91 5.57 -15.89
CA THR A 127 9.21 4.34 -16.27
C THR A 127 10.12 3.16 -16.00
N SER A 128 9.53 2.14 -15.46
CA SER A 128 10.32 0.95 -15.21
C SER A 128 10.43 0.16 -16.49
N PHE A 129 10.60 0.24 -17.23
CA PHE A 129 10.65 -0.55 -18.21
C PHE A 129 10.82 -0.22 -19.37
N ARG A 130 11.05 -0.08 -19.59
CA ARG A 130 11.20 0.14 -20.63
C ARG A 130 11.76 -0.75 -21.45
N TRP A 131 11.60 -1.15 -21.39
CA TRP A 131 11.97 -2.03 -21.68
C TRP A 131 11.78 -2.77 -22.25
N VAL A 132 11.70 -2.76 -22.26
CA VAL A 132 11.52 -3.37 -22.48
C VAL A 132 11.28 -3.77 -23.09
N SER A 133 11.59 -3.58 -23.25
CA SER A 133 11.58 -3.85 -23.69
C SER A 133 11.48 -4.31 -24.44
N SER A 134 11.71 -4.34 -24.70
CA SER A 134 11.85 -4.72 -25.17
C SER A 134 11.75 -5.28 -25.92
N PRO A 135 12.01 -5.40 -26.21
CA PRO A 135 12.09 -5.96 -26.77
C PRO A 135 11.90 -6.68 -27.41
N ARG A 136 12.14 -6.82 -27.53
CA ARG A 136 12.29 -7.34 -27.74
C ARG A 136 11.85 -7.98 -28.25
N ARG A 137 12.01 -8.03 -28.41
CA ARG A 137 11.97 -8.42 -28.60
C ARG A 137 11.88 -8.84 -29.16
N SER A 138 12.10 -8.82 -29.30
CA SER A 138 12.38 -9.10 -29.56
C SER A 138 12.20 -9.69 -29.97
N HIS A 139 12.25 -9.83 -30.35
CA HIS A 139 12.44 -10.39 -30.61
C HIS A 139 11.98 -10.99 -31.10
N ASN A 140 11.99 -11.07 -31.43
CA ASN A 140 11.91 -11.62 -31.89
C ASN A 140 11.61 -12.20 -32.48
N PRO A 141 11.58 -12.40 -32.71
CA PRO A 141 11.60 -12.88 -33.27
C PRO A 141 11.11 -13.41 -33.61
N PHE A 142 11.09 -13.44 -33.83
CA PHE A 142 10.96 -13.52 -33.76
C PHE A 142 10.91 -13.15 -33.62
N GLY A 143 10.87 -12.97 -33.55
CA GLY A 143 11.21 -12.42 -33.33
C GLY A 143 11.18 -12.23 -33.22
#